data_027b60a7ee36c1afdaf193beeb59612c
#
_entry.id   027b60a7ee36c1afdaf193beeb59612c
#
_cell.length_a   1.000
_cell.length_b   1.000
_cell.length_c   1.000
_cell.angle_alpha   90.00
_cell.angle_beta   90.00
_cell.angle_gamma   90.00
#
_symmetry.space_group_name_H-M   'P 1'
#
loop_
_entity.id
_entity.type
_entity.pdbx_description
1 polymer ?
#
loop_
_entity_poly.entity_id
_entity_poly.type
_entity_poly.pdbx_seq_one_letter_code
_entity_poly.pdbx_strand_id
1 'polypeptide(L)'
;GFRFNPDELTISQDEEGHLDIRVKGKWWSTIIWEMPILATISELMHILNGDTMKYDAESEWEKSLQKGHQIWENGLTLGDMGTRRRFSFDHQERVIDALIQSYAEVYQKTDGRCGKFTGTSNVYFAMKKNIPCLGTMSHQIISFEEIVSGVVECNYNVMNKWSEVYDGNVGIFLYGCCGDRVVCNNLSKRMAMTFCGLRIDSGVVEEKV
;
A
#
# COMPACT_ATOMS: atom_id res chain seq x y z
N GLY A 1 -10.77 3.89 -21.13
CA GLY A 1 -9.90 3.94 -19.95
C GLY A 1 -10.44 4.87 -18.90
N PHE A 2 -10.05 4.69 -17.65
CA PHE A 2 -10.42 5.58 -16.56
C PHE A 2 -9.84 6.98 -16.80
N ARG A 3 -10.63 8.01 -16.49
CA ARG A 3 -10.18 9.40 -16.49
C ARG A 3 -10.63 10.07 -15.20
N PHE A 4 -9.74 10.84 -14.61
CA PHE A 4 -10.09 11.70 -13.49
C PHE A 4 -11.08 12.78 -13.94
N ASN A 5 -12.12 12.99 -13.15
CA ASN A 5 -13.04 14.10 -13.37
C ASN A 5 -12.60 15.28 -12.50
N PRO A 6 -12.05 16.36 -13.06
CA PRO A 6 -11.55 17.49 -12.27
C PRO A 6 -12.66 18.19 -11.46
N ASP A 7 -13.93 18.07 -11.87
CA ASP A 7 -15.06 18.67 -11.15
C ASP A 7 -15.32 17.99 -9.78
N GLU A 8 -14.72 16.82 -9.56
CA GLU A 8 -14.80 16.13 -8.27
C GLU A 8 -13.83 16.72 -7.23
N LEU A 9 -12.77 17.43 -7.66
CA LEU A 9 -11.71 17.95 -6.81
C LEU A 9 -11.87 19.45 -6.58
N THR A 10 -11.91 19.85 -5.31
CA THR A 10 -11.85 21.26 -4.91
C THR A 10 -10.65 21.45 -4.00
N ILE A 11 -9.82 22.44 -4.32
CA ILE A 11 -8.66 22.84 -3.52
C ILE A 11 -8.83 24.29 -3.15
N SER A 12 -8.76 24.60 -1.87
CA SER A 12 -8.78 25.96 -1.36
C SER A 12 -7.79 26.17 -0.24
N GLN A 13 -7.41 27.39 0.00
CA GLN A 13 -6.54 27.79 1.10
C GLN A 13 -7.21 28.95 1.84
N ASP A 14 -7.24 28.89 3.15
CA ASP A 14 -7.77 29.96 3.98
C ASP A 14 -6.76 31.10 4.17
N GLU A 15 -7.18 32.18 4.86
CA GLU A 15 -6.34 33.35 5.13
C GLU A 15 -5.15 33.02 6.07
N GLU A 16 -5.24 31.93 6.82
CA GLU A 16 -4.19 31.43 7.73
C GLU A 16 -3.20 30.50 7.03
N GLY A 17 -3.48 30.16 5.77
CA GLY A 17 -2.63 29.30 4.95
C GLY A 17 -2.95 27.81 5.06
N HIS A 18 -4.02 27.40 5.75
CA HIS A 18 -4.43 26.00 5.82
C HIS A 18 -5.02 25.54 4.49
N LEU A 19 -4.60 24.38 4.06
CA LEU A 19 -5.04 23.75 2.82
C LEU A 19 -6.29 22.90 3.08
N ASP A 20 -7.38 23.17 2.35
CA ASP A 20 -8.59 22.34 2.33
C ASP A 20 -8.72 21.65 0.97
N ILE A 21 -8.69 20.32 0.98
CA ILE A 21 -8.82 19.50 -0.22
C ILE A 21 -10.04 18.59 -0.06
N ARG A 22 -11.01 18.77 -0.95
CA ARG A 22 -12.25 18.00 -0.95
C ARG A 22 -12.43 17.25 -2.25
N VAL A 23 -12.77 15.98 -2.14
CA VAL A 23 -13.15 15.14 -3.30
C VAL A 23 -14.60 14.70 -3.12
N LYS A 24 -15.47 15.06 -4.07
CA LYS A 24 -16.90 14.79 -4.01
C LYS A 24 -17.39 14.16 -5.29
N GLY A 25 -17.98 12.96 -5.17
CA GLY A 25 -18.50 12.22 -6.32
C GLY A 25 -18.91 10.81 -5.94
N LYS A 26 -19.06 9.94 -6.94
CA LYS A 26 -19.34 8.52 -6.72
C LYS A 26 -18.10 7.85 -6.12
N TRP A 27 -18.30 6.96 -5.16
CA TRP A 27 -17.19 6.31 -4.44
C TRP A 27 -16.15 5.68 -5.36
N TRP A 28 -16.56 4.91 -6.35
CA TRP A 28 -15.64 4.27 -7.31
C TRP A 28 -14.76 5.27 -8.10
N SER A 29 -15.21 6.52 -8.24
CA SER A 29 -14.44 7.59 -8.89
C SER A 29 -13.57 8.32 -7.88
N THR A 30 -14.12 8.69 -6.73
CA THR A 30 -13.43 9.52 -5.73
C THR A 30 -12.32 8.78 -5.01
N ILE A 31 -12.43 7.46 -4.82
CA ILE A 31 -11.43 6.63 -4.14
C ILE A 31 -10.05 6.69 -4.82
N ILE A 32 -10.02 6.89 -6.13
CA ILE A 32 -8.78 6.88 -6.91
C ILE A 32 -7.98 8.18 -6.72
N TRP A 33 -8.62 9.25 -6.26
CA TRP A 33 -7.96 10.53 -5.97
C TRP A 33 -6.99 10.48 -4.78
N GLU A 34 -7.19 9.56 -3.83
CA GLU A 34 -6.36 9.45 -2.62
C GLU A 34 -4.87 9.37 -2.95
N MET A 35 -4.49 8.46 -3.82
CA MET A 35 -3.08 8.20 -4.10
C MET A 35 -2.37 9.38 -4.80
N PRO A 36 -2.90 9.98 -5.88
CA PRO A 36 -2.29 11.15 -6.50
C PRO A 36 -2.20 12.35 -5.56
N ILE A 37 -3.27 12.64 -4.81
CA ILE A 37 -3.30 13.77 -3.88
C ILE A 37 -2.23 13.60 -2.80
N LEU A 38 -2.21 12.46 -2.10
CA LEU A 38 -1.26 12.23 -1.02
C LEU A 38 0.18 12.17 -1.52
N ALA A 39 0.42 11.56 -2.68
CA ALA A 39 1.76 11.52 -3.28
C ALA A 39 2.27 12.92 -3.65
N THR A 40 1.38 13.78 -4.18
CA THR A 40 1.70 15.16 -4.54
C THR A 40 1.97 16.01 -3.29
N ILE A 41 1.12 15.91 -2.27
CA ILE A 41 1.31 16.63 -1.01
C ILE A 41 2.62 16.22 -0.36
N SER A 42 2.91 14.91 -0.27
CA SER A 42 4.16 14.42 0.32
C SER A 42 5.39 15.00 -0.38
N GLU A 43 5.40 14.99 -1.70
CA GLU A 43 6.50 15.52 -2.51
C GLU A 43 6.65 17.05 -2.37
N LEU A 44 5.54 17.79 -2.41
CA LEU A 44 5.53 19.25 -2.21
C LEU A 44 6.00 19.62 -0.80
N MET A 45 5.63 18.88 0.23
CA MET A 45 6.10 19.13 1.60
C MET A 45 7.63 19.04 1.69
N HIS A 46 8.24 18.03 1.08
CA HIS A 46 9.70 17.89 1.06
C HIS A 46 10.38 19.01 0.27
N ILE A 47 9.77 19.49 -0.81
CA ILE A 47 10.27 20.64 -1.57
C ILE A 47 10.21 21.92 -0.72
N LEU A 48 9.06 22.21 -0.11
CA LEU A 48 8.84 23.40 0.71
C LEU A 48 9.69 23.44 1.97
N ASN A 49 9.95 22.30 2.59
CA ASN A 49 10.82 22.18 3.74
C ASN A 49 12.33 22.26 3.40
N GLY A 50 12.66 22.32 2.11
CA GLY A 50 14.07 22.34 1.65
C GLY A 50 14.80 20.99 1.79
N ASP A 51 14.06 19.89 2.02
CA ASP A 51 14.64 18.56 2.15
C ASP A 51 15.30 18.11 0.84
N THR A 52 14.77 18.55 -0.30
CA THR A 52 15.30 18.24 -1.63
C THR A 52 16.71 18.83 -1.84
N MET A 53 17.07 19.91 -1.14
CA MET A 53 18.42 20.50 -1.20
C MET A 53 19.47 19.64 -0.48
N LYS A 54 19.04 18.80 0.44
CA LYS A 54 19.89 17.88 1.23
C LYS A 54 19.88 16.46 0.66
N TYR A 55 19.10 16.24 -0.39
CA TYR A 55 18.92 14.92 -0.98
C TYR A 55 20.16 14.53 -1.78
N ASP A 56 20.82 13.45 -1.34
CA ASP A 56 21.92 12.81 -2.03
C ASP A 56 21.43 11.49 -2.67
N ALA A 57 21.27 11.52 -3.97
CA ALA A 57 20.72 10.40 -4.73
C ALA A 57 21.58 9.14 -4.67
N GLU A 58 22.91 9.29 -4.58
CA GLU A 58 23.83 8.15 -4.52
C GLU A 58 23.78 7.50 -3.14
N SER A 59 23.86 8.31 -2.08
CA SER A 59 23.72 7.82 -0.71
C SER A 59 22.39 7.11 -0.47
N GLU A 60 21.27 7.64 -1.00
CA GLU A 60 19.97 7.02 -0.86
C GLU A 60 19.84 5.73 -1.69
N TRP A 61 20.49 5.67 -2.83
CA TRP A 61 20.60 4.44 -3.62
C TRP A 61 21.35 3.34 -2.85
N GLU A 62 22.53 3.65 -2.32
CA GLU A 62 23.34 2.71 -1.53
C GLU A 62 22.57 2.18 -0.30
N LYS A 63 21.90 3.09 0.44
CA LYS A 63 21.04 2.71 1.57
C LYS A 63 19.92 1.76 1.15
N SER A 64 19.30 2.01 0.01
CA SER A 64 18.22 1.17 -0.52
C SER A 64 18.71 -0.21 -0.94
N LEU A 65 19.86 -0.28 -1.59
CA LEU A 65 20.54 -1.54 -1.91
C LEU A 65 20.88 -2.35 -0.65
N GLN A 66 21.51 -1.70 0.32
CA GLN A 66 21.88 -2.35 1.58
C GLN A 66 20.66 -2.89 2.34
N LYS A 67 19.58 -2.11 2.42
CA LYS A 67 18.32 -2.57 3.01
C LYS A 67 17.73 -3.75 2.26
N GLY A 68 17.75 -3.70 0.93
CA GLY A 68 17.31 -4.81 0.09
C GLY A 68 18.10 -6.08 0.40
N HIS A 69 19.43 -6.03 0.39
CA HIS A 69 20.28 -7.19 0.74
C HIS A 69 19.90 -7.78 2.10
N GLN A 70 19.77 -6.93 3.13
CA GLN A 70 19.37 -7.38 4.47
C GLN A 70 18.03 -8.10 4.48
N ILE A 71 17.03 -7.56 3.76
CA ILE A 71 15.69 -8.17 3.67
C ILE A 71 15.76 -9.55 3.02
N TRP A 72 16.44 -9.65 1.88
CA TRP A 72 16.50 -10.89 1.12
C TRP A 72 17.36 -11.96 1.79
N GLU A 73 18.51 -11.59 2.35
CA GLU A 73 19.40 -12.50 3.08
C GLU A 73 18.74 -13.06 4.34
N ASN A 74 17.83 -12.32 4.97
CA ASN A 74 17.02 -12.80 6.11
C ASN A 74 15.74 -13.58 5.71
N GLY A 75 15.55 -13.87 4.43
CA GLY A 75 14.40 -14.65 3.96
C GLY A 75 13.06 -13.91 3.99
N LEU A 76 13.06 -12.59 4.14
CA LEU A 76 11.84 -11.80 4.24
C LEU A 76 11.25 -11.50 2.86
N THR A 77 9.93 -11.40 2.78
CA THR A 77 9.22 -11.00 1.57
C THR A 77 8.79 -9.53 1.68
N LEU A 78 9.07 -8.74 0.64
CA LEU A 78 8.73 -7.32 0.59
C LEU A 78 8.00 -6.97 -0.70
N GLY A 79 6.99 -6.09 -0.58
CA GLY A 79 6.36 -5.37 -1.68
C GLY A 79 6.32 -3.87 -1.40
N ASP A 80 6.59 -3.03 -2.40
CA ASP A 80 6.53 -1.57 -2.24
C ASP A 80 5.08 -1.08 -2.20
N MET A 81 4.75 -0.34 -1.14
CA MET A 81 3.48 0.36 -0.95
C MET A 81 3.69 1.84 -0.59
N GLY A 82 4.82 2.42 -0.97
CA GLY A 82 5.29 3.74 -0.53
C GLY A 82 4.71 4.94 -1.25
N THR A 83 3.94 4.79 -2.34
CA THR A 83 3.56 5.89 -3.24
C THR A 83 2.97 7.11 -2.54
N ARG A 84 2.04 6.94 -1.60
CA ARG A 84 1.36 8.06 -0.93
C ARG A 84 2.21 8.84 0.08
N ARG A 85 3.39 8.32 0.44
CA ARG A 85 4.34 8.92 1.40
C ARG A 85 5.73 9.04 0.81
N ARG A 86 5.84 9.03 -0.50
CA ARG A 86 7.13 9.09 -1.18
C ARG A 86 7.79 10.46 -0.99
N PHE A 87 9.10 10.45 -0.93
CA PHE A 87 9.90 11.66 -0.94
C PHE A 87 9.73 12.44 -2.25
N SER A 88 9.88 11.74 -3.38
CA SER A 88 9.57 12.23 -4.73
C SER A 88 9.26 11.06 -5.65
N PHE A 89 8.74 11.36 -6.83
CA PHE A 89 8.50 10.36 -7.88
C PHE A 89 9.79 9.63 -8.26
N ASP A 90 10.85 10.39 -8.53
CA ASP A 90 12.15 9.86 -8.95
C ASP A 90 12.83 9.05 -7.83
N HIS A 91 12.68 9.50 -6.57
CA HIS A 91 13.21 8.74 -5.44
C HIS A 91 12.52 7.38 -5.31
N GLN A 92 11.19 7.32 -5.39
CA GLN A 92 10.47 6.04 -5.34
C GLN A 92 10.90 5.12 -6.48
N GLU A 93 11.08 5.64 -7.68
CA GLU A 93 11.57 4.84 -8.81
C GLU A 93 12.95 4.23 -8.51
N ARG A 94 13.89 5.04 -8.00
CA ARG A 94 15.24 4.58 -7.62
C ARG A 94 15.22 3.52 -6.52
N VAL A 95 14.36 3.69 -5.51
CA VAL A 95 14.19 2.67 -4.45
C VAL A 95 13.70 1.35 -5.03
N ILE A 96 12.73 1.37 -5.94
CA ILE A 96 12.24 0.16 -6.60
C ILE A 96 13.35 -0.50 -7.43
N ASP A 97 14.14 0.28 -8.18
CA ASP A 97 15.28 -0.23 -8.95
C ASP A 97 16.34 -0.87 -8.05
N ALA A 98 16.66 -0.23 -6.92
CA ALA A 98 17.60 -0.79 -5.94
C ALA A 98 17.09 -2.10 -5.31
N LEU A 99 15.79 -2.19 -5.03
CA LEU A 99 15.17 -3.42 -4.52
C LEU A 99 15.21 -4.55 -5.56
N ILE A 100 14.96 -4.24 -6.83
CA ILE A 100 15.06 -5.21 -7.93
C ILE A 100 16.51 -5.71 -8.07
N GLN A 101 17.48 -4.79 -8.09
CA GLN A 101 18.89 -5.13 -8.23
C GLN A 101 19.38 -5.99 -7.06
N SER A 102 19.17 -5.54 -5.82
CA SER A 102 19.58 -6.29 -4.63
C SER A 102 18.95 -7.67 -4.56
N TYR A 103 17.68 -7.79 -4.99
CA TYR A 103 17.02 -9.09 -5.07
C TYR A 103 17.71 -10.03 -6.07
N ALA A 104 18.03 -9.53 -7.27
CA ALA A 104 18.71 -10.32 -8.27
C ALA A 104 20.10 -10.79 -7.82
N GLU A 105 20.86 -9.93 -7.15
CA GLU A 105 22.18 -10.22 -6.61
C GLU A 105 22.12 -11.31 -5.52
N VAL A 106 21.22 -11.18 -4.55
CA VAL A 106 21.07 -12.18 -3.47
C VAL A 106 20.52 -13.50 -4.00
N TYR A 107 19.56 -13.44 -4.93
CA TYR A 107 18.99 -14.63 -5.56
C TYR A 107 20.07 -15.46 -6.27
N GLN A 108 20.95 -14.81 -7.04
CA GLN A 108 22.08 -15.47 -7.70
C GLN A 108 23.09 -16.04 -6.69
N LYS A 109 23.47 -15.27 -5.67
CA LYS A 109 24.41 -15.70 -4.62
C LYS A 109 23.93 -16.90 -3.82
N THR A 110 22.61 -17.00 -3.60
CA THR A 110 22.00 -18.04 -2.73
C THR A 110 21.35 -19.18 -3.49
N ASP A 111 21.43 -19.18 -4.82
CA ASP A 111 20.74 -20.15 -5.69
C ASP A 111 19.22 -20.18 -5.39
N GLY A 112 18.63 -18.98 -5.28
CA GLY A 112 17.20 -18.79 -5.01
C GLY A 112 16.75 -19.01 -3.57
N ARG A 113 17.65 -19.33 -2.65
CA ARG A 113 17.33 -19.54 -1.22
C ARG A 113 17.42 -18.23 -0.44
N CYS A 114 16.49 -17.32 -0.73
CA CYS A 114 16.44 -15.99 -0.12
C CYS A 114 14.99 -15.51 0.02
N GLY A 115 14.82 -14.32 0.59
CA GLY A 115 13.54 -13.63 0.59
C GLY A 115 13.03 -13.30 -0.82
N LYS A 116 11.88 -12.63 -0.92
CA LYS A 116 11.27 -12.37 -2.23
C LYS A 116 10.82 -10.92 -2.38
N PHE A 117 11.18 -10.28 -3.49
CA PHE A 117 10.56 -9.04 -3.94
C PHE A 117 9.26 -9.37 -4.70
N THR A 118 8.11 -8.90 -4.20
CA THR A 118 6.80 -9.24 -4.76
C THR A 118 6.24 -8.17 -5.69
N GLY A 119 6.92 -7.02 -5.84
CA GLY A 119 6.51 -5.96 -6.74
C GLY A 119 6.13 -4.66 -6.04
N THR A 120 5.30 -3.85 -6.69
CA THR A 120 4.88 -2.53 -6.18
C THR A 120 3.38 -2.32 -6.32
N SER A 121 2.80 -1.54 -5.42
CA SER A 121 1.41 -1.06 -5.53
C SER A 121 1.25 0.11 -6.51
N ASN A 122 2.35 0.68 -6.98
CA ASN A 122 2.34 1.72 -8.00
C ASN A 122 2.18 1.10 -9.40
N VAL A 123 0.98 1.18 -9.95
CA VAL A 123 0.63 0.59 -11.26
C VAL A 123 1.54 1.08 -12.38
N TYR A 124 1.95 2.35 -12.37
CA TYR A 124 2.85 2.90 -13.37
C TYR A 124 4.23 2.27 -13.31
N PHE A 125 4.82 2.14 -12.11
CA PHE A 125 6.12 1.49 -11.95
C PHE A 125 6.04 -0.01 -12.20
N ALA A 126 4.95 -0.67 -11.80
CA ALA A 126 4.74 -2.08 -12.13
C ALA A 126 4.79 -2.31 -13.65
N MET A 127 4.07 -1.50 -14.41
CA MET A 127 4.08 -1.54 -15.88
C MET A 127 5.46 -1.18 -16.44
N LYS A 128 6.07 -0.06 -16.00
CA LYS A 128 7.35 0.45 -16.52
C LYS A 128 8.50 -0.53 -16.29
N LYS A 129 8.52 -1.18 -15.12
CA LYS A 129 9.60 -2.11 -14.72
C LYS A 129 9.29 -3.57 -15.03
N ASN A 130 8.12 -3.85 -15.58
CA ASN A 130 7.64 -5.22 -15.86
C ASN A 130 7.72 -6.14 -14.62
N ILE A 131 7.25 -5.63 -13.48
CA ILE A 131 7.15 -6.34 -12.20
C ILE A 131 5.69 -6.49 -11.77
N PRO A 132 5.37 -7.42 -10.87
CA PRO A 132 4.01 -7.59 -10.40
C PRO A 132 3.42 -6.31 -9.80
N CYS A 133 2.13 -6.05 -10.10
CA CYS A 133 1.36 -5.02 -9.43
C CYS A 133 0.71 -5.61 -8.18
N LEU A 134 0.94 -4.97 -7.04
CA LEU A 134 0.38 -5.40 -5.76
C LEU A 134 -0.88 -4.61 -5.43
N GLY A 135 -1.81 -5.28 -4.80
CA GLY A 135 -2.98 -4.64 -4.22
C GLY A 135 -3.41 -5.35 -2.95
N THR A 136 -4.07 -4.63 -2.07
CA THR A 136 -4.71 -5.21 -0.89
C THR A 136 -6.08 -4.59 -0.70
N MET A 137 -6.87 -5.20 0.20
CA MET A 137 -8.14 -4.64 0.64
C MET A 137 -7.93 -3.29 1.35
N SER A 138 -8.80 -2.31 1.09
CA SER A 138 -8.75 -1.00 1.74
C SER A 138 -9.53 -0.99 3.05
N HIS A 139 -9.12 -0.14 4.01
CA HIS A 139 -9.88 0.09 5.25
C HIS A 139 -11.30 0.60 4.95
N GLN A 140 -11.46 1.40 3.92
CA GLN A 140 -12.73 2.05 3.58
C GLN A 140 -13.85 1.07 3.28
N ILE A 141 -13.57 -0.09 2.67
CA ILE A 141 -14.63 -1.07 2.41
C ILE A 141 -15.13 -1.70 3.71
N ILE A 142 -14.23 -1.93 4.67
CA ILE A 142 -14.61 -2.48 5.97
C ILE A 142 -15.36 -1.42 6.79
N SER A 143 -14.87 -0.18 6.81
CA SER A 143 -15.55 0.93 7.51
C SER A 143 -16.93 1.25 6.91
N PHE A 144 -17.08 1.14 5.60
CA PHE A 144 -18.38 1.25 4.95
C PHE A 144 -19.33 0.12 5.38
N GLU A 145 -18.84 -1.11 5.37
CA GLU A 145 -19.64 -2.26 5.78
C GLU A 145 -19.99 -2.20 7.27
N GLU A 146 -19.13 -1.64 8.11
CA GLU A 146 -19.42 -1.38 9.53
C GLU A 146 -20.65 -0.48 9.70
N ILE A 147 -20.78 0.55 8.87
CA ILE A 147 -21.96 1.43 8.88
C ILE A 147 -23.22 0.69 8.42
N VAL A 148 -23.07 -0.21 7.46
CA VAL A 148 -24.21 -0.91 6.85
C VAL A 148 -24.73 -2.09 7.69
N SER A 149 -23.81 -2.92 8.20
CA SER A 149 -24.13 -4.16 8.89
C SER A 149 -23.69 -4.21 10.37
N GLY A 150 -23.03 -3.17 10.84
CA GLY A 150 -22.52 -3.09 12.21
C GLY A 150 -21.15 -3.76 12.39
N VAL A 151 -20.51 -3.39 13.52
CA VAL A 151 -19.12 -3.82 13.86
C VAL A 151 -18.97 -5.34 13.90
N VAL A 152 -20.00 -6.04 14.39
CA VAL A 152 -19.92 -7.50 14.61
C VAL A 152 -19.82 -8.29 13.30
N GLU A 153 -20.51 -7.85 12.25
CA GLU A 153 -20.64 -8.61 11.00
C GLU A 153 -19.82 -8.06 9.84
N CYS A 154 -19.27 -6.84 9.97
CA CYS A 154 -18.63 -6.15 8.85
C CYS A 154 -17.50 -6.94 8.20
N ASN A 155 -16.60 -7.52 9.00
CA ASN A 155 -15.48 -8.31 8.47
C ASN A 155 -15.97 -9.58 7.73
N TYR A 156 -16.94 -10.29 8.28
CA TYR A 156 -17.53 -11.47 7.66
C TYR A 156 -18.16 -11.13 6.32
N ASN A 157 -18.97 -10.08 6.28
CA ASN A 157 -19.65 -9.63 5.08
C ASN A 157 -18.68 -9.17 3.99
N VAL A 158 -17.63 -8.43 4.36
CA VAL A 158 -16.58 -8.01 3.41
C VAL A 158 -15.83 -9.21 2.85
N MET A 159 -15.43 -10.17 3.70
CA MET A 159 -14.75 -11.38 3.24
C MET A 159 -15.58 -12.19 2.25
N ASN A 160 -16.89 -12.34 2.52
CA ASN A 160 -17.80 -13.03 1.60
C ASN A 160 -17.95 -12.30 0.27
N LYS A 161 -18.28 -11.00 0.30
CA LYS A 161 -18.41 -10.18 -0.90
C LYS A 161 -17.12 -10.17 -1.73
N TRP A 162 -15.98 -10.11 -1.06
CA TRP A 162 -14.68 -10.16 -1.72
C TRP A 162 -14.43 -11.50 -2.41
N SER A 163 -14.77 -12.61 -1.74
CA SER A 163 -14.67 -13.96 -2.31
C SER A 163 -15.61 -14.15 -3.52
N GLU A 164 -16.79 -13.59 -3.48
CA GLU A 164 -17.75 -13.62 -4.61
C GLU A 164 -17.25 -12.86 -5.82
N VAL A 165 -16.65 -11.67 -5.60
CA VAL A 165 -16.16 -10.81 -6.70
C VAL A 165 -14.90 -11.39 -7.36
N TYR A 166 -14.00 -11.96 -6.56
CA TYR A 166 -12.69 -12.42 -7.05
C TYR A 166 -12.60 -13.93 -7.29
N ASP A 167 -13.71 -14.65 -7.16
CA ASP A 167 -13.85 -16.09 -7.48
C ASP A 167 -12.69 -16.93 -6.90
N GLY A 168 -12.38 -16.73 -5.62
CA GLY A 168 -11.34 -17.46 -4.89
C GLY A 168 -9.92 -16.90 -5.02
N ASN A 169 -9.65 -15.96 -5.91
CA ASN A 169 -8.36 -15.25 -5.97
C ASN A 169 -8.37 -14.02 -5.06
N VAL A 170 -8.55 -14.25 -3.78
CA VAL A 170 -8.90 -13.19 -2.80
C VAL A 170 -7.71 -12.48 -2.19
N GLY A 171 -6.49 -13.01 -2.34
CA GLY A 171 -5.27 -12.40 -1.82
C GLY A 171 -5.22 -12.35 -0.29
N ILE A 172 -4.81 -11.20 0.25
CA ILE A 172 -4.57 -10.97 1.68
C ILE A 172 -5.71 -10.16 2.27
N PHE A 173 -6.30 -10.64 3.37
CA PHE A 173 -7.33 -9.94 4.12
C PHE A 173 -6.74 -8.88 5.05
N LEU A 174 -7.37 -7.71 5.12
CA LEU A 174 -6.97 -6.66 6.06
C LEU A 174 -7.47 -6.97 7.47
N TYR A 175 -6.51 -7.21 8.37
CA TYR A 175 -6.73 -7.44 9.78
C TYR A 175 -6.60 -6.13 10.58
N GLY A 176 -7.36 -5.98 11.63
CA GLY A 176 -7.23 -4.87 12.59
C GLY A 176 -8.31 -3.79 12.51
N CYS A 177 -9.19 -3.81 11.48
CA CYS A 177 -10.41 -3.01 11.52
C CYS A 177 -11.40 -3.65 12.51
N CYS A 178 -12.14 -2.84 13.25
CA CYS A 178 -13.16 -3.28 14.22
C CYS A 178 -12.63 -4.08 15.42
N GLY A 179 -11.31 -4.20 15.58
CA GLY A 179 -10.66 -4.90 16.69
C GLY A 179 -10.46 -6.39 16.49
N ASP A 180 -9.41 -6.92 17.10
CA ASP A 180 -8.90 -8.28 16.90
C ASP A 180 -9.94 -9.36 17.21
N ARG A 181 -10.68 -9.21 18.31
CA ARG A 181 -11.72 -10.17 18.72
C ARG A 181 -12.82 -10.31 17.68
N VAL A 182 -13.22 -9.21 17.04
CA VAL A 182 -14.26 -9.23 16.01
C VAL A 182 -13.76 -9.96 14.78
N VAL A 183 -12.56 -9.66 14.31
CA VAL A 183 -11.97 -10.34 13.16
C VAL A 183 -11.81 -11.84 13.42
N CYS A 184 -11.25 -12.23 14.57
CA CYS A 184 -11.06 -13.65 14.92
C CYS A 184 -12.39 -14.41 15.01
N ASN A 185 -13.45 -13.80 15.57
CA ASN A 185 -14.76 -14.43 15.65
C ASN A 185 -15.43 -14.59 14.27
N ASN A 186 -15.12 -13.70 13.33
CA ASN A 186 -15.67 -13.74 11.97
C ASN A 186 -14.87 -14.63 11.02
N LEU A 187 -13.64 -15.01 11.36
CA LEU A 187 -12.77 -15.80 10.53
C LEU A 187 -13.18 -17.28 10.57
N SER A 188 -14.04 -17.69 9.65
CA SER A 188 -14.39 -19.12 9.51
C SER A 188 -13.21 -19.93 8.94
N LYS A 189 -13.22 -21.26 9.18
CA LYS A 189 -12.24 -22.19 8.60
C LYS A 189 -12.17 -22.05 7.07
N ARG A 190 -13.31 -21.90 6.40
CA ARG A 190 -13.39 -21.70 4.95
C ARG A 190 -12.63 -20.43 4.54
N MET A 191 -12.86 -19.32 5.22
CA MET A 191 -12.19 -18.04 4.92
C MET A 191 -10.69 -18.13 5.18
N ALA A 192 -10.28 -18.72 6.30
CA ALA A 192 -8.87 -18.94 6.62
C ALA A 192 -8.13 -19.78 5.58
N MET A 193 -8.85 -20.69 4.90
CA MET A 193 -8.29 -21.51 3.81
C MET A 193 -8.33 -20.82 2.44
N THR A 194 -9.16 -19.78 2.26
CA THR A 194 -9.35 -19.11 0.99
C THR A 194 -8.39 -17.93 0.84
N PHE A 195 -8.19 -17.15 1.90
CA PHE A 195 -7.25 -16.03 1.89
C PHE A 195 -5.80 -16.53 2.04
N CYS A 196 -4.87 -15.90 1.29
CA CYS A 196 -3.45 -16.24 1.31
C CYS A 196 -2.74 -15.79 2.59
N GLY A 197 -3.35 -14.87 3.35
CA GLY A 197 -2.79 -14.34 4.59
C GLY A 197 -3.59 -13.19 5.18
N LEU A 198 -3.09 -12.66 6.28
CA LEU A 198 -3.64 -11.50 6.99
C LEU A 198 -2.65 -10.34 6.90
N ARG A 199 -3.14 -9.14 6.59
CA ARG A 199 -2.38 -7.90 6.65
C ARG A 199 -2.61 -7.23 8.00
N ILE A 200 -1.57 -7.17 8.82
CA ILE A 200 -1.55 -6.41 10.06
C ILE A 200 -1.06 -5.00 9.72
N ASP A 201 -1.93 -4.00 9.85
CA ASP A 201 -1.66 -2.63 9.41
C ASP A 201 -1.69 -1.61 10.57
N SER A 202 -1.98 -2.04 11.77
CA SER A 202 -2.10 -1.18 12.96
C SER A 202 -1.76 -1.91 14.25
N GLY A 203 -1.37 -1.15 15.27
CA GLY A 203 -0.99 -1.66 16.58
C GLY A 203 0.48 -2.08 16.68
N VAL A 204 0.84 -2.67 17.79
CA VAL A 204 2.18 -3.23 18.04
C VAL A 204 2.22 -4.61 17.44
N VAL A 205 3.11 -4.82 16.47
CA VAL A 205 3.17 -6.09 15.70
C VAL A 205 3.46 -7.28 16.61
N GLU A 206 4.35 -7.09 17.59
CA GLU A 206 4.75 -8.12 18.56
C GLU A 206 3.59 -8.61 19.44
N GLU A 207 2.56 -7.79 19.61
CA GLU A 207 1.35 -8.17 20.38
C GLU A 207 0.32 -8.91 19.50
N LYS A 208 0.52 -8.94 18.18
CA LYS A 208 -0.44 -9.49 17.20
C LYS A 208 0.04 -10.76 16.52
N VAL A 209 1.28 -11.14 16.73
CA VAL A 209 1.92 -12.37 16.26
C VAL A 209 2.07 -13.35 17.41
#